data_5642b483078dec142a4ff1400796a471
#
_entry.id   5642b483078dec142a4ff1400796a471
#
_cell.length_a   1.000
_cell.length_b   1.000
_cell.length_c   1.000
_cell.angle_alpha   90.00
_cell.angle_beta   90.00
_cell.angle_gamma   90.00
#
_symmetry.space_group_name_H-M   'P 1'
#
loop_
_entity.id
_entity.type
_entity.pdbx_description
1 polymer ?
#
loop_
_entity_poly.entity_id
_entity_poly.type
_entity_poly.pdbx_seq_one_letter_code
_entity_poly.pdbx_strand_id
1 'polypeptide(L)'
;GVSLSEIVARFGGHVLGDPTVLVSRISTLEAALPGDMAFLSNPKYRAQLATTKASAVIVAPSVEDCPVPAVVTKNPYLYFARVSQWMNPMPAVVGSIHPSAVIDGVVDASAHVAAHSYIGAGVTIGAGASIGPNCSVLAGATIGSGTRLRAGVTIYENCVIGNNCLIHAGAVIGSDGFGFARD
;
A
#
# COMPACT_ATOMS: atom_id res chain seq x y z
N GLY A 1 12.17 -14.19 -9.52
CA GLY A 1 12.79 -13.92 -8.20
C GLY A 1 13.83 -12.83 -8.32
N VAL A 2 14.13 -12.17 -7.23
CA VAL A 2 15.13 -11.10 -7.11
C VAL A 2 16.20 -11.58 -6.14
N SER A 3 17.47 -11.26 -6.41
CA SER A 3 18.58 -11.63 -5.53
C SER A 3 18.70 -10.67 -4.34
N LEU A 4 19.32 -11.13 -3.24
CA LEU A 4 19.59 -10.27 -2.09
C LEU A 4 20.53 -9.12 -2.47
N SER A 5 21.46 -9.34 -3.39
CA SER A 5 22.34 -8.28 -3.92
C SER A 5 21.55 -7.17 -4.63
N GLU A 6 20.57 -7.51 -5.46
CA GLU A 6 19.69 -6.51 -6.12
C GLU A 6 18.86 -5.73 -5.10
N ILE A 7 18.33 -6.40 -4.08
CA ILE A 7 17.55 -5.76 -2.99
C ILE A 7 18.43 -4.74 -2.26
N VAL A 8 19.64 -5.13 -1.87
CA VAL A 8 20.57 -4.24 -1.14
C VAL A 8 21.06 -3.10 -2.02
N ALA A 9 21.35 -3.35 -3.31
CA ALA A 9 21.72 -2.30 -4.26
C ALA A 9 20.63 -1.22 -4.37
N ARG A 10 19.36 -1.61 -4.26
CA ARG A 10 18.23 -0.70 -4.39
C ARG A 10 17.89 0.03 -3.08
N PHE A 11 17.91 -0.65 -1.95
CA PHE A 11 17.36 -0.16 -0.68
C PHE A 11 18.43 0.09 0.40
N GLY A 12 19.69 -0.24 0.11
CA GLY A 12 20.78 -0.16 1.08
C GLY A 12 20.80 -1.35 2.04
N GLY A 13 21.61 -1.24 3.10
CA GLY A 13 21.90 -2.35 4.00
C GLY A 13 23.08 -3.21 3.51
N HIS A 14 23.26 -4.37 4.09
CA HIS A 14 24.27 -5.34 3.64
C HIS A 14 23.74 -6.78 3.79
N VAL A 15 24.29 -7.69 3.00
CA VAL A 15 23.93 -9.10 3.06
C VAL A 15 24.86 -9.82 4.03
N LEU A 16 24.27 -10.62 4.93
CA LEU A 16 24.94 -11.64 5.73
C LEU A 16 24.66 -13.01 5.08
N GLY A 17 25.69 -13.73 4.69
CA GLY A 17 25.59 -15.00 3.95
C GLY A 17 25.61 -14.81 2.43
N ASP A 18 24.92 -15.68 1.69
CA ASP A 18 24.97 -15.73 0.23
C ASP A 18 24.10 -14.62 -0.42
N PRO A 19 24.74 -13.64 -1.13
CA PRO A 19 24.02 -12.55 -1.79
C PRO A 19 23.25 -12.97 -3.06
N THR A 20 23.49 -14.17 -3.58
CA THR A 20 22.88 -14.67 -4.81
C THR A 20 21.53 -15.37 -4.57
N VAL A 21 21.16 -15.60 -3.31
CA VAL A 21 19.87 -16.19 -2.96
C VAL A 21 18.73 -15.41 -3.57
N LEU A 22 17.84 -16.14 -4.25
CA LEU A 22 16.68 -15.57 -4.91
C LEU A 22 15.45 -15.66 -4.03
N VAL A 23 14.71 -14.55 -3.95
CA VAL A 23 13.40 -14.49 -3.28
C VAL A 23 12.33 -13.97 -4.24
N SER A 24 11.13 -14.50 -4.14
CA SER A 24 10.01 -14.18 -5.03
C SER A 24 8.77 -13.68 -4.30
N ARG A 25 8.71 -13.88 -2.99
CA ARG A 25 7.57 -13.47 -2.14
C ARG A 25 8.07 -12.94 -0.80
N ILE A 26 7.19 -12.22 -0.13
CA ILE A 26 7.39 -11.75 1.24
C ILE A 26 6.42 -12.50 2.16
N SER A 27 6.90 -12.92 3.34
CA SER A 27 6.12 -13.70 4.30
C SER A 27 6.50 -13.36 5.74
N THR A 28 5.76 -13.91 6.70
CA THR A 28 6.16 -13.91 8.11
C THR A 28 7.18 -15.03 8.37
N LEU A 29 7.94 -14.95 9.46
CA LEU A 29 8.90 -16.02 9.82
C LEU A 29 8.24 -17.39 9.97
N GLU A 30 7.03 -17.44 10.52
CA GLU A 30 6.29 -18.66 10.79
C GLU A 30 5.70 -19.30 9.51
N ALA A 31 5.16 -18.48 8.62
CA ALA A 31 4.46 -18.94 7.42
C ALA A 31 5.36 -19.06 6.18
N ALA A 32 6.62 -18.66 6.28
CA ALA A 32 7.54 -18.65 5.15
C ALA A 32 7.83 -20.04 4.60
N LEU A 33 7.93 -20.11 3.29
CA LEU A 33 8.33 -21.29 2.51
C LEU A 33 9.63 -20.99 1.75
N PRO A 34 10.30 -22.00 1.18
CA PRO A 34 11.43 -21.78 0.27
C PRO A 34 11.07 -20.82 -0.86
N GLY A 35 11.96 -19.85 -1.11
CA GLY A 35 11.72 -18.76 -2.05
C GLY A 35 11.09 -17.52 -1.42
N ASP A 36 10.71 -17.56 -0.14
CA ASP A 36 10.19 -16.39 0.57
C ASP A 36 11.30 -15.61 1.28
N MET A 37 11.11 -14.30 1.38
CA MET A 37 11.84 -13.42 2.27
C MET A 37 10.95 -13.08 3.47
N ALA A 38 11.42 -13.35 4.68
CA ALA A 38 10.74 -12.96 5.91
C ALA A 38 11.41 -11.74 6.57
N PHE A 39 10.91 -11.29 7.70
CA PHE A 39 11.51 -10.20 8.46
C PHE A 39 11.35 -10.40 9.96
N LEU A 40 12.33 -9.94 10.73
CA LEU A 40 12.31 -9.89 12.18
C LEU A 40 12.34 -8.43 12.63
N SER A 41 11.20 -7.85 12.98
CA SER A 41 11.09 -6.49 13.52
C SER A 41 10.96 -6.46 15.04
N ASN A 42 10.38 -7.52 15.63
CA ASN A 42 10.19 -7.61 17.08
C ASN A 42 11.09 -8.74 17.66
N PRO A 43 12.03 -8.41 18.58
CA PRO A 43 12.92 -9.40 19.21
C PRO A 43 12.21 -10.59 19.86
N LYS A 44 10.95 -10.42 20.26
CA LYS A 44 10.11 -11.50 20.83
C LYS A 44 10.02 -12.73 19.92
N TYR A 45 10.08 -12.53 18.60
CA TYR A 45 9.99 -13.60 17.61
C TYR A 45 11.35 -14.15 17.17
N ARG A 46 12.47 -13.76 17.83
CA ARG A 46 13.82 -14.21 17.46
C ARG A 46 13.96 -15.74 17.44
N ALA A 47 13.27 -16.43 18.34
CA ALA A 47 13.31 -17.90 18.37
C ALA A 47 12.78 -18.54 17.06
N GLN A 48 11.90 -17.87 16.34
CA GLN A 48 11.37 -18.36 15.05
C GLN A 48 12.42 -18.36 13.93
N LEU A 49 13.54 -17.62 14.08
CA LEU A 49 14.64 -17.70 13.09
C LEU A 49 15.21 -19.11 12.97
N ALA A 50 15.25 -19.87 14.07
CA ALA A 50 15.81 -21.23 14.07
C ALA A 50 14.94 -22.26 13.31
N THR A 51 13.66 -21.97 13.11
CA THR A 51 12.68 -22.89 12.52
C THR A 51 12.06 -22.38 11.22
N THR A 52 12.36 -21.15 10.83
CA THR A 52 11.82 -20.57 9.59
C THR A 52 12.29 -21.35 8.36
N LYS A 53 11.39 -21.49 7.39
CA LYS A 53 11.70 -22.04 6.05
C LYS A 53 11.98 -20.95 5.02
N ALA A 54 12.06 -19.68 5.44
CA ALA A 54 12.39 -18.57 4.56
C ALA A 54 13.75 -18.79 3.90
N SER A 55 13.89 -18.43 2.64
CA SER A 55 15.19 -18.43 1.94
C SER A 55 16.08 -17.28 2.39
N ALA A 56 15.48 -16.18 2.88
CA ALA A 56 16.20 -15.05 3.45
C ALA A 56 15.37 -14.31 4.48
N VAL A 57 16.03 -13.55 5.38
CA VAL A 57 15.35 -12.77 6.43
C VAL A 57 15.92 -11.34 6.49
N ILE A 58 15.05 -10.35 6.67
CA ILE A 58 15.44 -8.97 6.98
C ILE A 58 15.59 -8.86 8.50
N VAL A 59 16.75 -8.42 8.99
CA VAL A 59 17.06 -8.35 10.42
C VAL A 59 17.69 -7.03 10.81
N ALA A 60 17.65 -6.71 12.12
CA ALA A 60 18.39 -5.60 12.69
C ALA A 60 19.88 -5.96 12.92
N PRO A 61 20.80 -4.97 13.03
CA PRO A 61 22.22 -5.21 13.30
C PRO A 61 22.51 -5.97 14.59
N SER A 62 21.59 -6.00 15.54
CA SER A 62 21.70 -6.77 16.77
C SER A 62 21.53 -8.29 16.60
N VAL A 63 21.17 -8.74 15.39
CA VAL A 63 21.08 -10.16 15.04
C VAL A 63 22.36 -10.56 14.33
N GLU A 64 23.35 -11.02 15.09
CA GLU A 64 24.67 -11.41 14.58
C GLU A 64 24.67 -12.83 13.97
N ASP A 65 23.89 -13.74 14.60
CA ASP A 65 23.71 -15.12 14.14
C ASP A 65 22.34 -15.30 13.50
N CYS A 66 22.31 -15.41 12.17
CA CYS A 66 21.11 -15.77 11.44
C CYS A 66 21.33 -17.11 10.72
N PRO A 67 20.48 -18.13 10.96
CA PRO A 67 20.66 -19.47 10.37
C PRO A 67 20.39 -19.52 8.87
N VAL A 68 19.83 -18.46 8.32
CA VAL A 68 19.58 -18.30 6.87
C VAL A 68 20.19 -16.99 6.39
N PRO A 69 20.47 -16.83 5.08
CA PRO A 69 20.93 -15.57 4.52
C PRO A 69 20.06 -14.39 4.94
N ALA A 70 20.67 -13.26 5.27
CA ALA A 70 19.93 -12.13 5.81
C ALA A 70 20.32 -10.79 5.16
N VAL A 71 19.36 -9.89 5.08
CA VAL A 71 19.61 -8.47 4.81
C VAL A 71 19.57 -7.71 6.13
N VAL A 72 20.70 -7.10 6.48
CA VAL A 72 20.84 -6.35 7.74
C VAL A 72 20.56 -4.88 7.50
N THR A 73 19.63 -4.32 8.29
CA THR A 73 19.20 -2.93 8.19
C THR A 73 18.80 -2.36 9.55
N LYS A 74 18.92 -1.04 9.73
CA LYS A 74 18.54 -0.37 11.00
C LYS A 74 17.04 -0.46 11.30
N ASN A 75 16.18 -0.55 10.28
CA ASN A 75 14.73 -0.64 10.45
C ASN A 75 14.16 -1.76 9.59
N PRO A 76 14.14 -3.01 10.07
CA PRO A 76 13.65 -4.17 9.33
C PRO A 76 12.20 -4.04 8.86
N TYR A 77 11.32 -3.42 9.64
CA TYR A 77 9.92 -3.26 9.27
C TYR A 77 9.72 -2.29 8.10
N LEU A 78 10.38 -1.14 8.15
CA LEU A 78 10.34 -0.18 7.03
C LEU A 78 10.97 -0.78 5.77
N TYR A 79 12.06 -1.51 5.93
CA TYR A 79 12.74 -2.19 4.83
C TYR A 79 11.82 -3.23 4.17
N PHE A 80 11.20 -4.09 4.99
CA PHE A 80 10.19 -5.03 4.56
C PHE A 80 9.06 -4.36 3.76
N ALA A 81 8.51 -3.26 4.27
CA ALA A 81 7.44 -2.53 3.59
C ALA A 81 7.87 -2.04 2.20
N ARG A 82 9.08 -1.48 2.08
CA ARG A 82 9.63 -1.00 0.81
C ARG A 82 9.88 -2.13 -0.20
N VAL A 83 10.47 -3.23 0.24
CA VAL A 83 10.69 -4.42 -0.59
C VAL A 83 9.37 -5.02 -1.03
N SER A 84 8.40 -5.13 -0.12
CA SER A 84 7.06 -5.63 -0.42
C SER A 84 6.35 -4.79 -1.49
N GLN A 85 6.38 -3.47 -1.38
CA GLN A 85 5.81 -2.55 -2.36
C GLN A 85 6.49 -2.68 -3.73
N TRP A 86 7.81 -2.84 -3.74
CA TRP A 86 8.58 -3.00 -4.98
C TRP A 86 8.31 -4.33 -5.66
N MET A 87 8.20 -5.42 -4.91
CA MET A 87 7.90 -6.75 -5.45
C MET A 87 6.42 -6.90 -5.87
N ASN A 88 5.53 -6.10 -5.28
CA ASN A 88 4.09 -6.13 -5.56
C ASN A 88 3.59 -4.72 -5.90
N PRO A 89 4.01 -4.13 -7.02
CA PRO A 89 3.60 -2.79 -7.37
C PRO A 89 2.09 -2.75 -7.62
N MET A 90 1.43 -1.72 -7.12
CA MET A 90 0.05 -1.46 -7.49
C MET A 90 0.00 -1.14 -9.00
N PRO A 91 -1.05 -1.60 -9.72
CA PRO A 91 -1.23 -1.26 -11.13
C PRO A 91 -1.17 0.25 -11.35
N ALA A 92 -0.48 0.67 -12.40
CA ALA A 92 -0.46 2.07 -12.81
C ALA A 92 -1.89 2.54 -13.12
N VAL A 93 -2.20 3.78 -12.74
CA VAL A 93 -3.45 4.43 -13.14
C VAL A 93 -3.28 4.93 -14.56
N VAL A 94 -4.20 4.51 -15.44
CA VAL A 94 -4.32 5.07 -16.79
C VAL A 94 -5.54 5.98 -16.78
N GLY A 95 -5.34 7.24 -17.12
CA GLY A 95 -6.41 8.25 -17.14
C GLY A 95 -7.54 7.82 -18.06
N SER A 96 -8.74 7.71 -17.52
CA SER A 96 -9.95 7.38 -18.29
C SER A 96 -11.20 7.60 -17.43
N ILE A 97 -12.29 7.98 -18.08
CA ILE A 97 -13.59 8.11 -17.44
C ILE A 97 -14.53 7.10 -18.10
N HIS A 98 -15.11 6.21 -17.31
CA HIS A 98 -16.06 5.24 -17.83
C HIS A 98 -17.33 5.95 -18.31
N PRO A 99 -17.93 5.57 -19.46
CA PRO A 99 -19.10 6.25 -20.05
C PRO A 99 -20.34 6.28 -19.13
N SER A 100 -20.45 5.35 -18.18
CA SER A 100 -21.55 5.32 -17.21
C SER A 100 -21.27 6.13 -15.94
N ALA A 101 -20.13 6.79 -15.80
CA ALA A 101 -19.87 7.69 -14.70
C ALA A 101 -20.55 9.05 -14.96
N VAL A 102 -21.06 9.67 -13.90
CA VAL A 102 -21.63 11.01 -13.94
C VAL A 102 -20.63 11.99 -13.38
N ILE A 103 -20.23 12.98 -14.17
CA ILE A 103 -19.17 13.93 -13.82
C ILE A 103 -19.72 15.36 -13.88
N ASP A 104 -19.98 15.95 -12.72
CA ASP A 104 -20.37 17.35 -12.54
C ASP A 104 -19.20 18.20 -11.99
N GLY A 105 -18.09 17.57 -11.64
CA GLY A 105 -16.87 18.18 -11.08
C GLY A 105 -15.72 18.23 -12.08
N VAL A 106 -14.54 18.52 -11.58
CA VAL A 106 -13.29 18.56 -12.37
C VAL A 106 -12.46 17.32 -12.08
N VAL A 107 -12.12 16.60 -13.15
CA VAL A 107 -11.29 15.38 -13.07
C VAL A 107 -10.01 15.62 -13.89
N ASP A 108 -8.84 15.42 -13.24
CA ASP A 108 -7.56 15.51 -13.94
C ASP A 108 -7.48 14.46 -15.05
N ALA A 109 -6.90 14.82 -16.20
CA ALA A 109 -6.81 13.96 -17.38
C ALA A 109 -6.07 12.64 -17.14
N SER A 110 -5.18 12.58 -16.14
CA SER A 110 -4.44 11.37 -15.74
C SER A 110 -5.19 10.54 -14.70
N ALA A 111 -6.33 11.01 -14.17
CA ALA A 111 -7.13 10.27 -13.22
C ALA A 111 -8.05 9.26 -13.89
N HIS A 112 -8.38 8.20 -13.16
CA HIS A 112 -9.32 7.17 -13.59
C HIS A 112 -10.63 7.25 -12.80
N VAL A 113 -11.79 7.23 -13.48
CA VAL A 113 -13.11 7.11 -12.85
C VAL A 113 -13.82 5.91 -13.44
N ALA A 114 -14.08 4.91 -12.61
CA ALA A 114 -14.72 3.66 -13.01
C ALA A 114 -16.25 3.79 -13.14
N ALA A 115 -16.87 2.70 -13.61
CA ALA A 115 -18.29 2.61 -13.93
C ALA A 115 -19.19 3.01 -12.75
N HIS A 116 -20.29 3.70 -13.06
CA HIS A 116 -21.38 4.05 -12.15
C HIS A 116 -20.95 4.90 -10.96
N SER A 117 -19.84 5.62 -11.08
CA SER A 117 -19.40 6.57 -10.05
C SER A 117 -19.97 7.95 -10.31
N TYR A 118 -20.26 8.67 -9.23
CA TYR A 118 -20.77 10.03 -9.25
C TYR A 118 -19.70 10.99 -8.70
N ILE A 119 -19.36 11.99 -9.48
CA ILE A 119 -18.46 13.10 -9.11
C ILE A 119 -19.26 14.38 -9.12
N GLY A 120 -19.63 14.85 -7.94
CA GLY A 120 -20.56 15.96 -7.75
C GLY A 120 -20.00 17.34 -8.14
N ALA A 121 -20.88 18.32 -8.14
CA ALA A 121 -20.54 19.70 -8.48
C ALA A 121 -19.46 20.27 -7.56
N GLY A 122 -18.48 20.97 -8.12
CA GLY A 122 -17.37 21.58 -7.38
C GLY A 122 -16.34 20.58 -6.83
N VAL A 123 -16.49 19.28 -7.11
CA VAL A 123 -15.48 18.28 -6.75
C VAL A 123 -14.23 18.48 -7.61
N THR A 124 -13.07 18.26 -6.99
CA THR A 124 -11.77 18.22 -7.69
C THR A 124 -11.12 16.85 -7.46
N ILE A 125 -10.81 16.15 -8.57
CA ILE A 125 -10.06 14.89 -8.56
C ILE A 125 -8.65 15.15 -9.10
N GLY A 126 -7.63 14.93 -8.26
CA GLY A 126 -6.23 15.21 -8.55
C GLY A 126 -5.58 14.20 -9.50
N ALA A 127 -4.39 14.59 -10.01
CA ALA A 127 -3.62 13.82 -10.98
C ALA A 127 -3.33 12.39 -10.51
N GLY A 128 -3.49 11.40 -11.41
CA GLY A 128 -3.23 9.99 -11.12
C GLY A 128 -4.13 9.37 -10.03
N ALA A 129 -5.19 10.06 -9.60
CA ALA A 129 -6.17 9.48 -8.69
C ALA A 129 -6.98 8.38 -9.40
N SER A 130 -7.49 7.43 -8.63
CA SER A 130 -8.30 6.32 -9.15
C SER A 130 -9.57 6.17 -8.33
N ILE A 131 -10.69 6.41 -8.94
CA ILE A 131 -12.03 6.27 -8.36
C ILE A 131 -12.60 4.93 -8.83
N GLY A 132 -12.77 4.00 -7.88
CA GLY A 132 -13.33 2.66 -8.12
C GLY A 132 -14.80 2.72 -8.53
N PRO A 133 -15.40 1.59 -8.94
CA PRO A 133 -16.79 1.56 -9.38
C PRO A 133 -17.76 1.85 -8.23
N ASN A 134 -18.93 2.42 -8.59
CA ASN A 134 -20.00 2.75 -7.64
C ASN A 134 -19.57 3.67 -6.48
N CYS A 135 -18.59 4.53 -6.68
CA CYS A 135 -18.21 5.53 -5.70
C CYS A 135 -19.09 6.78 -5.84
N SER A 136 -19.34 7.45 -4.71
CA SER A 136 -20.03 8.74 -4.68
C SER A 136 -19.14 9.77 -4.01
N VAL A 137 -18.69 10.77 -4.76
CA VAL A 137 -17.94 11.91 -4.24
C VAL A 137 -18.84 13.13 -4.33
N LEU A 138 -19.33 13.59 -3.18
CA LEU A 138 -20.38 14.61 -3.10
C LEU A 138 -19.81 16.03 -3.24
N ALA A 139 -20.69 16.98 -3.39
CA ALA A 139 -20.37 18.34 -3.82
C ALA A 139 -19.25 19.00 -3.00
N GLY A 140 -18.35 19.71 -3.68
CA GLY A 140 -17.27 20.48 -3.06
C GLY A 140 -16.14 19.65 -2.46
N ALA A 141 -16.19 18.32 -2.51
CA ALA A 141 -15.13 17.48 -1.98
C ALA A 141 -13.86 17.54 -2.85
N THR A 142 -12.71 17.28 -2.24
CA THR A 142 -11.41 17.24 -2.93
C THR A 142 -10.74 15.90 -2.71
N ILE A 143 -10.28 15.27 -3.78
CA ILE A 143 -9.49 14.04 -3.76
C ILE A 143 -8.09 14.35 -4.31
N GLY A 144 -7.09 14.20 -3.45
CA GLY A 144 -5.70 14.49 -3.78
C GLY A 144 -5.08 13.54 -4.79
N SER A 145 -3.96 13.97 -5.38
CA SER A 145 -3.21 13.24 -6.40
C SER A 145 -2.79 11.85 -5.94
N GLY A 146 -2.86 10.85 -6.81
CA GLY A 146 -2.46 9.48 -6.54
C GLY A 146 -3.35 8.72 -5.55
N THR A 147 -4.40 9.35 -5.02
CA THR A 147 -5.35 8.73 -4.08
C THR A 147 -6.23 7.71 -4.79
N ARG A 148 -6.49 6.61 -4.12
CA ARG A 148 -7.30 5.50 -4.64
C ARG A 148 -8.51 5.23 -3.75
N LEU A 149 -9.68 5.40 -4.30
CA LEU A 149 -10.93 4.94 -3.72
C LEU A 149 -11.27 3.57 -4.28
N ARG A 150 -11.51 2.58 -3.41
CA ARG A 150 -11.99 1.27 -3.82
C ARG A 150 -13.49 1.32 -4.12
N ALA A 151 -14.07 0.20 -4.54
CA ALA A 151 -15.48 0.15 -4.92
C ALA A 151 -16.42 0.59 -3.80
N GLY A 152 -17.46 1.35 -4.16
CA GLY A 152 -18.53 1.73 -3.25
C GLY A 152 -18.14 2.67 -2.11
N VAL A 153 -17.06 3.45 -2.27
CA VAL A 153 -16.68 4.48 -1.29
C VAL A 153 -17.58 5.71 -1.45
N THR A 154 -18.02 6.26 -0.33
CA THR A 154 -18.79 7.51 -0.29
C THR A 154 -17.98 8.60 0.42
N ILE A 155 -17.75 9.71 -0.24
CA ILE A 155 -17.14 10.92 0.32
C ILE A 155 -18.21 12.02 0.36
N TYR A 156 -18.52 12.49 1.56
CA TYR A 156 -19.53 13.53 1.77
C TYR A 156 -19.02 14.91 1.33
N GLU A 157 -19.95 15.86 1.36
CA GLU A 157 -19.76 17.23 0.88
C GLU A 157 -18.58 17.91 1.60
N ASN A 158 -17.83 18.69 0.84
CA ASN A 158 -16.72 19.52 1.33
C ASN A 158 -15.59 18.75 2.05
N CYS A 159 -15.59 17.42 2.02
CA CYS A 159 -14.48 16.62 2.56
C CYS A 159 -13.21 16.77 1.74
N VAL A 160 -12.07 16.78 2.41
CA VAL A 160 -10.75 16.84 1.76
C VAL A 160 -9.98 15.56 2.06
N ILE A 161 -9.72 14.77 1.03
CA ILE A 161 -8.82 13.61 1.08
C ILE A 161 -7.47 14.03 0.48
N GLY A 162 -6.39 13.82 1.24
CA GLY A 162 -5.04 14.17 0.82
C GLY A 162 -4.50 13.32 -0.34
N ASN A 163 -3.21 13.47 -0.64
CA ASN A 163 -2.53 12.74 -1.70
C ASN A 163 -2.16 11.31 -1.28
N ASN A 164 -2.08 10.38 -2.25
CA ASN A 164 -1.60 9.00 -2.07
C ASN A 164 -2.32 8.22 -0.98
N CYS A 165 -3.57 8.55 -0.68
CA CYS A 165 -4.41 7.80 0.24
C CYS A 165 -4.96 6.54 -0.43
N LEU A 166 -5.22 5.50 0.36
CA LEU A 166 -5.93 4.31 -0.06
C LEU A 166 -7.18 4.15 0.82
N ILE A 167 -8.34 4.32 0.23
CA ILE A 167 -9.64 4.18 0.90
C ILE A 167 -10.26 2.86 0.46
N HIS A 168 -10.50 1.96 1.41
CA HIS A 168 -11.03 0.63 1.12
C HIS A 168 -12.54 0.64 0.83
N ALA A 169 -12.99 -0.44 0.19
CA ALA A 169 -14.36 -0.57 -0.30
C ALA A 169 -15.42 -0.39 0.82
N GLY A 170 -16.48 0.33 0.48
CA GLY A 170 -17.60 0.59 1.36
C GLY A 170 -17.34 1.61 2.48
N ALA A 171 -16.16 2.24 2.53
CA ALA A 171 -15.90 3.30 3.50
C ALA A 171 -16.78 4.53 3.23
N VAL A 172 -17.26 5.14 4.31
CA VAL A 172 -18.01 6.39 4.29
C VAL A 172 -17.22 7.43 5.07
N ILE A 173 -16.92 8.57 4.45
CA ILE A 173 -16.15 9.65 5.07
C ILE A 173 -16.98 10.93 5.06
N GLY A 174 -17.07 11.58 6.20
CA GLY A 174 -17.77 12.86 6.37
C GLY A 174 -19.24 12.74 6.75
N SER A 175 -19.72 11.54 7.17
CA SER A 175 -21.07 11.40 7.73
C SER A 175 -21.25 12.20 9.02
N ASP A 176 -22.50 12.51 9.35
CA ASP A 176 -22.87 13.24 10.58
C ASP A 176 -22.32 12.56 11.84
N GLY A 177 -21.86 13.36 12.78
CA GLY A 177 -21.45 12.91 14.10
C GLY A 177 -22.62 12.68 15.05
N PHE A 178 -22.36 12.03 16.19
CA PHE A 178 -23.33 11.89 17.29
C PHE A 178 -23.46 13.22 18.07
N GLY A 179 -24.29 14.10 17.59
CA GLY A 179 -24.50 15.42 18.21
C GLY A 179 -25.97 15.81 18.20
N PHE A 180 -26.85 14.98 18.80
CA PHE A 180 -28.28 15.28 18.88
C PHE A 180 -28.57 16.05 20.16
N ALA A 181 -29.05 17.31 20.02
CA ALA A 181 -29.66 18.02 21.13
C ALA A 181 -31.05 17.43 21.42
N ARG A 182 -31.40 17.26 22.70
CA ARG A 182 -32.74 16.89 23.13
C ARG A 182 -33.51 18.17 23.46
N ASP A 183 -34.74 18.26 22.97
CA ASP A 183 -35.72 19.27 23.43
C ASP A 183 -36.16 18.97 24.86
#